data_07ffbaf9172ba4653db98ebf7ef6bea4
#
_entry.id   07ffbaf9172ba4653db98ebf7ef6bea4
#
_cell.length_a   1.000
_cell.length_b   1.000
_cell.length_c   1.000
_cell.angle_alpha   90.00
_cell.angle_beta   90.00
_cell.angle_gamma   90.00
#
_symmetry.space_group_name_H-M   'P 1'
#
loop_
_entity.id
_entity.type
_entity.pdbx_description
1 polymer ?
#
loop_
_entity_poly.entity_id
_entity_poly.type
_entity_poly.pdbx_seq_one_letter_code
_entity_poly.pdbx_strand_id
1 'polypeptide(L)'
;IRDRRQGLAQVRRPMESNPDAMIERGLREGDHVEVGKRLLRGAADPHDVLEVLGRRGVEKHLIDDVQAVYRTQGVSIHDKHIEIIIRQMLRRGTVIDSGSTEFLPGTLVDLSEARQVNAAAVADGGEPAEMRSEIMGITKASLATESWLSAASFQETTRVLTDAAINKRSDKLIGLKENVIIGKLIPAGTGISRYRNI
;
A
#
# COMPACT_ATOMS: atom_id res chain seq x y z
N ILE A 1 -4.96 22.82 12.76
CA ILE A 1 -3.64 23.18 13.33
C ILE A 1 -3.15 21.95 14.07
N ARG A 2 -2.08 21.35 13.58
CA ARG A 2 -1.47 20.15 14.18
C ARG A 2 -0.55 20.60 15.30
N ASP A 3 -0.88 20.30 16.55
CA ASP A 3 0.13 20.27 17.60
C ASP A 3 0.62 18.84 17.76
N ARG A 4 1.75 18.54 17.12
CA ARG A 4 2.36 17.20 17.16
C ARG A 4 2.89 16.80 18.53
N ARG A 5 2.96 17.73 19.49
CA ARG A 5 3.61 17.48 20.79
C ARG A 5 2.66 16.91 21.86
N GLN A 6 1.35 17.05 21.70
CA GLN A 6 0.38 16.61 22.72
C GLN A 6 -0.68 15.62 22.22
N GLY A 7 -0.71 15.27 20.94
CA GLY A 7 -1.67 14.31 20.39
C GLY A 7 -3.14 14.76 20.42
N LEU A 8 -3.40 16.00 20.84
CA LEU A 8 -4.71 16.59 20.96
C LEU A 8 -4.80 17.86 20.12
N ALA A 9 -5.91 18.04 19.41
CA ALA A 9 -6.24 19.25 18.69
C ALA A 9 -7.56 19.81 19.17
N GLN A 10 -7.71 21.12 19.17
CA GLN A 10 -8.97 21.80 19.51
C GLN A 10 -9.81 21.99 18.25
N VAL A 11 -11.10 21.65 18.34
CA VAL A 11 -12.04 21.92 17.24
C VAL A 11 -12.20 23.42 17.09
N ARG A 12 -11.80 23.94 15.94
CA ARG A 12 -12.09 25.32 15.53
C ARG A 12 -13.15 25.28 14.46
N ARG A 13 -13.95 26.36 14.33
CA ARG A 13 -14.90 26.48 13.22
C ARG A 13 -14.19 26.17 11.90
N PRO A 14 -14.81 25.36 11.01
CA PRO A 14 -14.30 25.18 9.66
C PRO A 14 -14.15 26.56 9.05
N MET A 15 -12.95 26.90 8.65
CA MET A 15 -12.65 28.21 8.10
C MET A 15 -13.40 28.44 6.79
N GLU A 16 -13.62 29.69 6.49
CA GLU A 16 -14.35 30.38 5.42
C GLU A 16 -14.25 29.83 3.99
N SER A 17 -13.46 28.78 3.74
CA SER A 17 -13.27 28.18 2.41
C SER A 17 -14.36 27.17 1.98
N ASN A 18 -15.15 26.66 2.91
CA ASN A 18 -16.26 25.76 2.58
C ASN A 18 -17.39 25.88 3.60
N PRO A 19 -18.34 26.82 3.39
CA PRO A 19 -19.46 27.04 4.31
C PRO A 19 -20.42 25.85 4.40
N ASP A 20 -20.42 24.93 3.43
CA ASP A 20 -21.28 23.75 3.38
C ASP A 20 -20.69 22.52 4.09
N ALA A 21 -19.48 22.63 4.65
CA ALA A 21 -18.85 21.56 5.38
C ALA A 21 -19.62 21.26 6.68
N MET A 22 -20.38 20.16 6.70
CA MET A 22 -21.13 19.75 7.88
C MET A 22 -20.17 19.11 8.92
N ILE A 23 -20.14 19.69 10.12
CA ILE A 23 -19.41 19.13 11.27
C ILE A 23 -20.03 17.78 11.65
N GLU A 24 -19.23 16.82 12.04
CA GLU A 24 -19.70 15.52 12.48
C GLU A 24 -20.60 15.65 13.73
N ARG A 25 -21.67 14.84 13.80
CA ARG A 25 -22.63 14.92 14.92
C ARG A 25 -21.93 14.69 16.25
N GLY A 26 -22.13 15.58 17.20
CA GLY A 26 -21.60 15.50 18.56
C GLY A 26 -20.34 16.32 18.81
N LEU A 27 -19.72 16.93 17.78
CA LEU A 27 -18.59 17.84 17.96
C LEU A 27 -19.10 19.29 18.09
N ARG A 28 -18.56 20.01 19.06
CA ARG A 28 -18.83 21.43 19.32
C ARG A 28 -17.54 22.23 19.25
N GLU A 29 -17.65 23.52 19.00
CA GLU A 29 -16.52 24.43 19.06
C GLU A 29 -15.93 24.45 20.48
N GLY A 30 -14.61 24.24 20.58
CA GLY A 30 -13.90 24.14 21.86
C GLY A 30 -13.66 22.70 22.37
N ASP A 31 -14.29 21.69 21.77
CA ASP A 31 -14.07 20.31 22.17
C ASP A 31 -12.63 19.85 21.85
N HIS A 32 -12.06 19.03 22.73
CA HIS A 32 -10.80 18.37 22.48
C HIS A 32 -11.02 17.11 21.62
N VAL A 33 -10.19 16.94 20.60
CA VAL A 33 -10.24 15.79 19.69
C VAL A 33 -8.87 15.14 19.57
N GLU A 34 -8.89 13.81 19.43
CA GLU A 34 -7.69 13.04 19.19
C GLU A 34 -7.17 13.23 17.75
N VAL A 35 -5.88 13.02 17.56
CA VAL A 35 -5.25 13.05 16.23
C VAL A 35 -5.88 11.96 15.34
N GLY A 36 -6.34 12.36 14.15
CA GLY A 36 -7.00 11.44 13.20
C GLY A 36 -8.50 11.33 13.35
N LYS A 37 -9.11 11.94 14.37
CA LYS A 37 -10.58 12.03 14.46
C LYS A 37 -11.14 12.93 13.37
N ARG A 38 -12.14 12.43 12.64
CA ARG A 38 -12.84 13.22 11.62
C ARG A 38 -13.59 14.38 12.24
N LEU A 39 -13.39 15.57 11.69
CA LEU A 39 -14.10 16.78 12.13
C LEU A 39 -15.29 17.11 11.22
N LEU A 40 -15.19 16.72 9.95
CA LEU A 40 -16.18 16.99 8.93
C LEU A 40 -16.76 15.69 8.39
N ARG A 41 -18.00 15.75 7.91
CA ARG A 41 -18.62 14.65 7.18
C ARG A 41 -18.08 14.61 5.76
N GLY A 42 -17.88 13.44 5.24
CA GLY A 42 -17.40 13.19 3.90
C GLY A 42 -16.47 12.00 3.83
N ALA A 43 -16.04 11.63 2.63
CA ALA A 43 -15.01 10.65 2.43
C ALA A 43 -13.66 11.23 2.88
N ALA A 44 -12.90 10.49 3.68
CA ALA A 44 -11.53 10.87 4.00
C ALA A 44 -10.62 10.43 2.86
N ASP A 45 -9.62 11.25 2.51
CA ASP A 45 -8.59 10.84 1.56
C ASP A 45 -7.72 9.75 2.22
N PRO A 46 -7.59 8.56 1.61
CA PRO A 46 -6.72 7.51 2.12
C PRO A 46 -5.26 7.94 2.30
N HIS A 47 -4.78 8.88 1.49
CA HIS A 47 -3.42 9.42 1.62
C HIS A 47 -3.26 10.22 2.92
N ASP A 48 -4.24 11.04 3.28
CA ASP A 48 -4.25 11.78 4.55
C ASP A 48 -4.36 10.82 5.74
N VAL A 49 -5.19 9.78 5.60
CA VAL A 49 -5.34 8.75 6.63
C VAL A 49 -4.01 8.01 6.85
N LEU A 50 -3.28 7.69 5.77
CA LEU A 50 -1.96 7.05 5.87
C LEU A 50 -0.95 7.95 6.59
N GLU A 51 -0.95 9.26 6.28
CA GLU A 51 -0.03 10.21 6.91
C GLU A 51 -0.29 10.41 8.40
N VAL A 52 -1.58 10.44 8.79
CA VAL A 52 -1.99 10.78 10.17
C VAL A 52 -2.08 9.55 11.06
N LEU A 53 -2.73 8.47 10.59
CA LEU A 53 -3.00 7.25 11.36
C LEU A 53 -2.05 6.10 11.03
N GLY A 54 -1.20 6.28 10.02
CA GLY A 54 -0.26 5.27 9.57
C GLY A 54 -0.92 4.09 8.85
N ARG A 55 -0.13 3.06 8.57
CA ARG A 55 -0.52 1.91 7.76
C ARG A 55 -1.76 1.18 8.27
N ARG A 56 -1.82 0.89 9.57
CA ARG A 56 -2.97 0.18 10.17
C ARG A 56 -4.26 0.98 10.10
N GLY A 57 -4.16 2.31 10.25
CA GLY A 57 -5.31 3.21 10.13
C GLY A 57 -5.91 3.18 8.74
N VAL A 58 -5.08 3.27 7.69
CA VAL A 58 -5.56 3.24 6.32
C VAL A 58 -6.05 1.86 5.89
N GLU A 59 -5.42 0.77 6.35
CA GLU A 59 -5.91 -0.59 6.10
C GLU A 59 -7.34 -0.75 6.60
N LYS A 60 -7.59 -0.38 7.86
CA LYS A 60 -8.94 -0.43 8.44
C LYS A 60 -9.92 0.47 7.70
N HIS A 61 -9.53 1.71 7.42
CA HIS A 61 -10.38 2.68 6.72
C HIS A 61 -10.83 2.15 5.34
N LEU A 62 -9.90 1.62 4.54
CA LEU A 62 -10.21 1.07 3.22
C LEU A 62 -11.10 -0.18 3.30
N ILE A 63 -10.89 -1.06 4.31
CA ILE A 63 -11.75 -2.22 4.53
C ILE A 63 -13.16 -1.77 4.85
N ASP A 64 -13.31 -0.86 5.79
CA ASP A 64 -14.61 -0.37 6.24
C ASP A 64 -15.39 0.29 5.09
N ASP A 65 -14.74 1.11 4.27
CA ASP A 65 -15.35 1.80 3.13
C ASP A 65 -15.80 0.81 2.03
N VAL A 66 -14.95 -0.16 1.68
CA VAL A 66 -15.30 -1.19 0.69
C VAL A 66 -16.43 -2.08 1.21
N GLN A 67 -16.35 -2.52 2.46
CA GLN A 67 -17.40 -3.34 3.08
C GLN A 67 -18.74 -2.59 3.18
N ALA A 68 -18.71 -1.28 3.45
CA ALA A 68 -19.92 -0.48 3.48
C ALA A 68 -20.67 -0.55 2.14
N VAL A 69 -19.95 -0.44 1.02
CA VAL A 69 -20.54 -0.53 -0.33
C VAL A 69 -21.13 -1.92 -0.59
N TYR A 70 -20.41 -3.00 -0.27
CA TYR A 70 -20.93 -4.36 -0.47
C TYR A 70 -22.13 -4.67 0.42
N ARG A 71 -22.13 -4.23 1.67
CA ARG A 71 -23.27 -4.40 2.61
C ARG A 71 -24.52 -3.67 2.15
N THR A 72 -24.39 -2.48 1.56
CA THR A 72 -25.56 -1.77 0.98
C THR A 72 -26.18 -2.52 -0.19
N GLN A 73 -25.41 -3.35 -0.90
CA GLN A 73 -25.86 -4.21 -1.99
C GLN A 73 -26.30 -5.60 -1.53
N GLY A 74 -26.31 -5.86 -0.22
CA GLY A 74 -26.69 -7.15 0.35
C GLY A 74 -25.66 -8.27 0.13
N VAL A 75 -24.43 -7.93 -0.26
CA VAL A 75 -23.35 -8.90 -0.50
C VAL A 75 -22.48 -9.01 0.75
N SER A 76 -22.31 -10.23 1.25
CA SER A 76 -21.42 -10.53 2.37
C SER A 76 -20.08 -11.03 1.86
N ILE A 77 -19.02 -10.29 2.13
CA ILE A 77 -17.62 -10.65 1.79
C ILE A 77 -16.80 -10.67 3.08
N HIS A 78 -15.95 -11.68 3.23
CA HIS A 78 -15.05 -11.74 4.37
C HIS A 78 -13.89 -10.74 4.18
N ASP A 79 -13.54 -10.00 5.23
CA ASP A 79 -12.54 -8.92 5.21
C ASP A 79 -11.19 -9.36 4.65
N LYS A 80 -10.77 -10.62 4.90
CA LYS A 80 -9.49 -11.17 4.41
C LYS A 80 -9.27 -11.00 2.91
N HIS A 81 -10.33 -11.04 2.09
CA HIS A 81 -10.22 -10.89 0.64
C HIS A 81 -9.84 -9.45 0.25
N ILE A 82 -10.37 -8.48 0.99
CA ILE A 82 -10.08 -7.07 0.81
C ILE A 82 -8.69 -6.75 1.39
N GLU A 83 -8.37 -7.30 2.56
CA GLU A 83 -7.07 -7.14 3.23
C GLU A 83 -5.89 -7.57 2.34
N ILE A 84 -6.04 -8.69 1.61
CA ILE A 84 -5.00 -9.18 0.68
C ILE A 84 -4.73 -8.14 -0.43
N ILE A 85 -5.79 -7.52 -0.96
CA ILE A 85 -5.67 -6.49 -2.01
C ILE A 85 -5.00 -5.24 -1.45
N ILE A 86 -5.48 -4.74 -0.31
CA ILE A 86 -4.93 -3.55 0.35
C ILE A 86 -3.46 -3.75 0.72
N ARG A 87 -3.09 -4.95 1.18
CA ARG A 87 -1.70 -5.29 1.47
C ARG A 87 -0.79 -5.13 0.24
N GLN A 88 -1.28 -5.48 -0.96
CA GLN A 88 -0.53 -5.26 -2.20
C GLN A 88 -0.47 -3.78 -2.59
N MET A 89 -1.52 -3.00 -2.34
CA MET A 89 -1.53 -1.55 -2.57
C MET A 89 -0.54 -0.81 -1.68
N LEU A 90 -0.27 -1.32 -0.47
CA LEU A 90 0.63 -0.73 0.54
C LEU A 90 2.01 -1.42 0.57
N ARG A 91 2.34 -2.23 -0.42
CA ARG A 91 3.58 -3.01 -0.44
C ARG A 91 4.82 -2.15 -0.65
N ARG A 92 4.69 -1.03 -1.35
CA ARG A 92 5.81 -0.19 -1.76
C ARG A 92 5.88 1.13 -0.99
N GLY A 93 7.08 1.69 -0.97
CA GLY A 93 7.35 3.01 -0.43
C GLY A 93 8.43 3.72 -1.22
N THR A 94 8.45 5.04 -1.12
CA THR A 94 9.46 5.89 -1.73
C THR A 94 10.61 6.12 -0.75
N VAL A 95 11.83 5.95 -1.21
CA VAL A 95 13.03 6.25 -0.44
C VAL A 95 13.17 7.77 -0.30
N ILE A 96 13.25 8.25 0.94
CA ILE A 96 13.50 9.66 1.25
C ILE A 96 15.00 9.91 1.37
N ASP A 97 15.66 9.08 2.20
CA ASP A 97 17.10 9.13 2.42
C ASP A 97 17.67 7.71 2.28
N SER A 98 18.79 7.60 1.61
CA SER A 98 19.49 6.33 1.38
C SER A 98 20.24 5.79 2.61
N GLY A 99 20.59 6.65 3.55
CA GLY A 99 21.50 6.27 4.64
C GLY A 99 22.76 5.60 4.11
N SER A 100 23.14 4.47 4.71
CA SER A 100 24.29 3.63 4.29
C SER A 100 23.93 2.56 3.27
N THR A 101 22.70 2.58 2.72
CA THR A 101 22.21 1.56 1.77
C THR A 101 22.45 1.98 0.31
N GLU A 102 22.35 1.02 -0.61
CA GLU A 102 22.47 1.25 -2.07
C GLU A 102 21.21 1.83 -2.71
N PHE A 103 20.16 2.14 -1.93
CA PHE A 103 18.93 2.71 -2.46
C PHE A 103 19.16 4.13 -2.96
N LEU A 104 18.52 4.46 -4.08
CA LEU A 104 18.53 5.82 -4.61
C LEU A 104 17.34 6.62 -4.05
N PRO A 105 17.53 7.83 -3.52
CA PRO A 105 16.45 8.72 -3.11
C PRO A 105 15.44 8.94 -4.23
N GLY A 106 14.15 8.98 -3.89
CA GLY A 106 13.05 9.14 -4.85
C GLY A 106 12.64 7.85 -5.57
N THR A 107 13.32 6.74 -5.39
CA THR A 107 12.93 5.45 -6.01
C THR A 107 11.84 4.76 -5.21
N LEU A 108 10.99 4.02 -5.93
CA LEU A 108 9.92 3.20 -5.35
C LEU A 108 10.44 1.78 -5.11
N VAL A 109 10.54 1.38 -3.84
CA VAL A 109 11.09 0.09 -3.41
C VAL A 109 10.04 -0.77 -2.68
N ASP A 110 10.27 -2.08 -2.63
CA ASP A 110 9.47 -2.99 -1.81
C ASP A 110 9.85 -2.82 -0.34
N LEU A 111 8.86 -2.53 0.51
CA LEU A 111 9.08 -2.31 1.94
C LEU A 111 9.60 -3.54 2.69
N SER A 112 9.34 -4.76 2.18
CA SER A 112 9.84 -5.99 2.79
C SER A 112 11.33 -6.20 2.49
N GLU A 113 11.74 -5.96 1.24
CA GLU A 113 13.14 -5.98 0.81
C GLU A 113 13.93 -4.88 1.54
N ALA A 114 13.39 -3.69 1.56
CA ALA A 114 13.99 -2.55 2.21
C ALA A 114 14.22 -2.76 3.71
N ARG A 115 13.32 -3.45 4.41
CA ARG A 115 13.52 -3.81 5.81
C ARG A 115 14.68 -4.79 6.00
N GLN A 116 14.86 -5.73 5.08
CA GLN A 116 15.97 -6.69 5.14
C GLN A 116 17.31 -5.98 4.91
N VAL A 117 17.37 -5.09 3.91
CA VAL A 117 18.57 -4.30 3.61
C VAL A 117 18.90 -3.37 4.78
N ASN A 118 17.88 -2.69 5.36
CA ASN A 118 18.09 -1.84 6.53
C ASN A 118 18.56 -2.65 7.75
N ALA A 119 18.03 -3.84 7.97
CA ALA A 119 18.47 -4.70 9.05
C ALA A 119 19.94 -5.11 8.88
N ALA A 120 20.37 -5.41 7.65
CA ALA A 120 21.78 -5.69 7.36
C ALA A 120 22.66 -4.46 7.56
N ALA A 121 22.26 -3.30 7.05
CA ALA A 121 23.00 -2.04 7.23
C ALA A 121 23.19 -1.68 8.71
N VAL A 122 22.14 -1.84 9.53
CA VAL A 122 22.24 -1.61 10.98
C VAL A 122 23.16 -2.63 11.67
N ALA A 123 23.15 -3.91 11.24
CA ALA A 123 24.04 -4.93 11.78
C ALA A 123 25.52 -4.61 11.48
N ASP A 124 25.79 -3.98 10.33
CA ASP A 124 27.13 -3.51 9.94
C ASP A 124 27.50 -2.16 10.57
N GLY A 125 26.66 -1.59 11.43
CA GLY A 125 26.89 -0.32 12.12
C GLY A 125 26.60 0.93 11.28
N GLY A 126 25.92 0.78 10.13
CA GLY A 126 25.52 1.87 9.25
C GLY A 126 24.13 2.44 9.60
N GLU A 127 23.78 3.53 8.90
CA GLU A 127 22.47 4.18 9.03
C GLU A 127 21.44 3.53 8.09
N PRO A 128 20.23 3.20 8.59
CA PRO A 128 19.15 2.64 7.75
C PRO A 128 18.60 3.70 6.80
N ALA A 129 18.15 3.28 5.61
CA ALA A 129 17.43 4.15 4.70
C ALA A 129 16.06 4.55 5.27
N GLU A 130 15.70 5.82 5.11
CA GLU A 130 14.39 6.35 5.48
C GLU A 130 13.41 6.22 4.31
N MET A 131 12.22 5.69 4.58
CA MET A 131 11.22 5.42 3.57
C MET A 131 9.84 5.90 3.99
N ARG A 132 9.09 6.42 3.03
CA ARG A 132 7.68 6.77 3.18
C ARG A 132 6.82 5.74 2.49
N SER A 133 5.90 5.11 3.24
CA SER A 133 4.89 4.21 2.66
C SER A 133 3.99 4.98 1.70
N GLU A 134 3.68 4.38 0.55
CA GLU A 134 2.77 4.96 -0.43
C GLU A 134 1.59 4.02 -0.70
N ILE A 135 0.43 4.62 -0.97
CA ILE A 135 -0.76 3.90 -1.44
C ILE A 135 -0.72 3.90 -2.97
N MET A 136 -0.71 2.72 -3.56
CA MET A 136 -0.85 2.57 -5.00
C MET A 136 -2.27 2.14 -5.35
N GLY A 137 -2.86 2.73 -6.39
CA GLY A 137 -4.09 2.21 -6.96
C GLY A 137 -3.92 0.76 -7.44
N ILE A 138 -5.01 -0.01 -7.51
CA ILE A 138 -5.01 -1.44 -7.84
C ILE A 138 -4.27 -1.72 -9.15
N THR A 139 -4.53 -0.93 -10.19
CA THR A 139 -3.88 -1.07 -11.51
C THR A 139 -2.37 -0.84 -11.40
N LYS A 140 -1.94 0.24 -10.74
CA LYS A 140 -0.52 0.56 -10.55
C LYS A 140 0.19 -0.52 -9.72
N ALA A 141 -0.46 -1.00 -8.67
CA ALA A 141 0.06 -2.09 -7.84
C ALA A 141 0.24 -3.39 -8.64
N SER A 142 -0.72 -3.70 -9.54
CA SER A 142 -0.66 -4.89 -10.39
C SER A 142 0.44 -4.83 -11.45
N LEU A 143 0.74 -3.64 -11.98
CA LEU A 143 1.83 -3.42 -12.94
C LEU A 143 3.21 -3.34 -12.26
N ALA A 144 3.27 -2.94 -11.01
CA ALA A 144 4.49 -2.81 -10.23
C ALA A 144 4.95 -4.14 -9.58
N THR A 145 4.57 -5.29 -10.15
CA THR A 145 5.01 -6.61 -9.68
C THR A 145 6.44 -6.91 -10.13
N GLU A 146 7.12 -7.84 -9.43
CA GLU A 146 8.45 -8.29 -9.83
C GLU A 146 8.42 -9.09 -11.15
N SER A 147 7.34 -9.86 -11.37
CA SER A 147 7.13 -10.63 -12.58
C SER A 147 6.65 -9.74 -13.71
N TRP A 148 7.52 -9.48 -14.68
CA TRP A 148 7.16 -8.73 -15.88
C TRP A 148 6.21 -9.53 -16.79
N LEU A 149 6.27 -10.87 -16.80
CA LEU A 149 5.31 -11.72 -17.52
C LEU A 149 3.90 -11.54 -16.97
N SER A 150 3.74 -11.55 -15.66
CA SER A 150 2.46 -11.30 -15.00
C SER A 150 1.93 -9.91 -15.33
N ALA A 151 2.76 -8.88 -15.27
CA ALA A 151 2.39 -7.51 -15.59
C ALA A 151 1.98 -7.37 -17.07
N ALA A 152 2.76 -7.92 -17.99
CA ALA A 152 2.49 -7.89 -19.43
C ALA A 152 1.15 -8.55 -19.80
N SER A 153 0.77 -9.60 -19.09
CA SER A 153 -0.51 -10.29 -19.32
C SER A 153 -1.73 -9.52 -18.79
N PHE A 154 -1.52 -8.49 -17.99
CA PHE A 154 -2.59 -7.69 -17.39
C PHE A 154 -2.93 -6.46 -18.25
N GLN A 155 -2.00 -5.57 -18.45
CA GLN A 155 -2.15 -4.34 -19.24
C GLN A 155 -0.80 -3.88 -19.81
N GLU A 156 -0.83 -2.97 -20.78
CA GLU A 156 0.37 -2.31 -21.33
C GLU A 156 1.44 -3.30 -21.83
N THR A 157 1.01 -4.38 -22.48
CA THR A 157 1.87 -5.51 -22.87
C THR A 157 3.14 -5.06 -23.59
N THR A 158 3.02 -4.22 -24.61
CA THR A 158 4.17 -3.74 -25.40
C THR A 158 5.16 -2.95 -24.56
N ARG A 159 4.65 -2.04 -23.71
CA ARG A 159 5.50 -1.22 -22.83
C ARG A 159 6.25 -2.08 -21.84
N VAL A 160 5.57 -3.02 -21.16
CA VAL A 160 6.17 -3.91 -20.17
C VAL A 160 7.23 -4.81 -20.80
N LEU A 161 6.95 -5.40 -21.98
CA LEU A 161 7.90 -6.25 -22.69
C LEU A 161 9.13 -5.47 -23.19
N THR A 162 8.92 -4.27 -23.72
CA THR A 162 10.02 -3.40 -24.17
C THR A 162 10.90 -3.00 -23.00
N ASP A 163 10.31 -2.59 -21.88
CA ASP A 163 11.05 -2.21 -20.68
C ASP A 163 11.84 -3.40 -20.11
N ALA A 164 11.24 -4.57 -20.05
CA ALA A 164 11.90 -5.80 -19.60
C ALA A 164 13.07 -6.18 -20.51
N ALA A 165 12.92 -6.01 -21.83
CA ALA A 165 13.98 -6.31 -22.82
C ALA A 165 15.15 -5.32 -22.70
N ILE A 166 14.88 -4.00 -22.62
CA ILE A 166 15.90 -2.96 -22.49
C ILE A 166 16.68 -3.13 -21.18
N ASN A 167 15.98 -3.40 -20.08
CA ASN A 167 16.60 -3.56 -18.76
C ASN A 167 17.13 -4.98 -18.50
N LYS A 168 17.08 -5.89 -19.49
CA LYS A 168 17.53 -7.28 -19.38
C LYS A 168 16.95 -8.00 -18.16
N ARG A 169 15.67 -7.75 -17.85
CA ARG A 169 15.00 -8.32 -16.69
C ARG A 169 14.76 -9.81 -16.86
N SER A 170 15.06 -10.58 -15.81
CA SER A 170 14.75 -12.00 -15.72
C SER A 170 13.52 -12.21 -14.83
N ASP A 171 12.61 -13.09 -15.24
CA ASP A 171 11.45 -13.47 -14.42
C ASP A 171 11.77 -14.75 -13.65
N LYS A 172 11.58 -14.71 -12.32
CA LYS A 172 11.88 -15.84 -11.44
C LYS A 172 10.83 -16.96 -11.49
N LEU A 173 9.69 -16.75 -12.17
CA LEU A 173 8.58 -17.70 -12.30
C LEU A 173 8.06 -18.24 -10.95
N ILE A 174 7.97 -17.39 -9.94
CA ILE A 174 7.56 -17.76 -8.58
C ILE A 174 6.03 -17.83 -8.45
N GLY A 175 5.30 -16.98 -9.18
CA GLY A 175 3.84 -16.89 -9.09
C GLY A 175 3.12 -17.92 -9.95
N LEU A 176 1.80 -17.90 -9.88
CA LEU A 176 0.96 -18.83 -10.64
C LEU A 176 0.84 -18.43 -12.10
N LYS A 177 0.60 -17.14 -12.37
CA LYS A 177 0.25 -16.63 -13.70
C LYS A 177 1.39 -16.82 -14.72
N GLU A 178 2.61 -16.48 -14.35
CA GLU A 178 3.79 -16.63 -15.20
C GLU A 178 4.06 -18.09 -15.58
N ASN A 179 3.86 -19.04 -14.66
CA ASN A 179 3.99 -20.46 -14.94
C ASN A 179 2.90 -20.97 -15.89
N VAL A 180 1.66 -20.51 -15.71
CA VAL A 180 0.55 -20.82 -16.62
C VAL A 180 0.82 -20.31 -18.03
N ILE A 181 1.31 -19.07 -18.17
CA ILE A 181 1.63 -18.48 -19.47
C ILE A 181 2.67 -19.31 -20.24
N ILE A 182 3.70 -19.82 -19.54
CA ILE A 182 4.77 -20.63 -20.17
C ILE A 182 4.36 -22.10 -20.34
N GLY A 183 3.22 -22.52 -19.78
CA GLY A 183 2.78 -23.92 -19.83
C GLY A 183 3.50 -24.83 -18.85
N LYS A 184 4.09 -24.30 -17.79
CA LYS A 184 4.69 -25.07 -16.69
C LYS A 184 3.66 -25.38 -15.62
N LEU A 185 3.94 -26.40 -14.82
CA LEU A 185 3.16 -26.66 -13.61
C LEU A 185 3.26 -25.47 -12.66
N ILE A 186 2.10 -25.05 -12.13
CA ILE A 186 2.07 -23.97 -11.12
C ILE A 186 2.77 -24.42 -9.83
N PRO A 187 3.43 -23.52 -9.09
CA PRO A 187 4.09 -23.83 -7.82
C PRO A 187 3.08 -24.00 -6.68
N ALA A 188 2.03 -24.80 -6.90
CA ALA A 188 0.98 -25.12 -5.97
C ALA A 188 0.45 -26.54 -6.23
N GLY A 189 -0.05 -27.21 -5.21
CA GLY A 189 -0.55 -28.58 -5.32
C GLY A 189 0.52 -29.53 -5.85
N THR A 190 0.21 -30.30 -6.89
CA THR A 190 1.12 -31.30 -7.52
C THR A 190 2.32 -30.65 -8.23
N GLY A 191 2.30 -29.36 -8.48
CA GLY A 191 3.44 -28.61 -9.06
C GLY A 191 4.53 -28.26 -8.06
N ILE A 192 4.31 -28.44 -6.77
CA ILE A 192 5.33 -28.21 -5.74
C ILE A 192 6.39 -29.32 -5.83
N SER A 193 7.67 -28.93 -5.76
CA SER A 193 8.81 -29.86 -5.85
C SER A 193 8.72 -31.04 -4.86
N ARG A 194 8.12 -30.80 -3.70
CA ARG A 194 7.87 -31.82 -2.67
C ARG A 194 7.06 -33.03 -3.17
N TYR A 195 6.18 -32.83 -4.14
CA TYR A 195 5.31 -33.88 -4.69
C TYR A 195 5.82 -34.46 -6.01
N ARG A 196 6.95 -33.98 -6.54
CA ARG A 196 7.54 -34.50 -7.79
C ARG A 196 8.27 -35.81 -7.63
N ASN A 197 8.60 -36.20 -6.41
CA ASN A 197 9.37 -37.41 -6.08
C ASN A 197 8.51 -38.49 -5.43
N ILE A 198 7.20 -38.49 -5.67
CA ILE A 198 6.24 -39.51 -5.23
C ILE A 198 5.85 -40.36 -6.43
#